data_59a595db5f9825fb1c082941a7333177
#
_entry.id   59a595db5f9825fb1c082941a7333177
#
_cell.length_a   1.000
_cell.length_b   1.000
_cell.length_c   1.000
_cell.angle_alpha   90.00
_cell.angle_beta   90.00
_cell.angle_gamma   90.00
#
_symmetry.space_group_name_H-M   'P 1'
#
loop_
_entity.id
_entity.type
_entity.pdbx_description
1 polymer ?
#
loop_
_entity_poly.entity_id
_entity_poly.type
_entity_poly.pdbx_seq_one_letter_code
_entity_poly.pdbx_strand_id
1 'polypeptide(L)'
;MPEGALGELKMQPMHAEITSCRENCVGNANRPAMRRILLRGLIIFFLSAPYAFPLDELVPPFGFRWNDSMARVEAVLHGAKAKISSREKKENREVWTVEGLLHPGLKRTLFTFKQRALVAVELQYEYPEWSIERYNQRMGEIRKYFDEKYGTGKLVSRSRDNDTEVIQTLVGYQWMVGATMLELFYFSAQHDNLVYRTITVDYKAL
;
A
#
# COMPACT_ATOMS: atom_id res chain seq x y z
N MET A 1 -36.30 -7.95 -18.31
CA MET A 1 -34.88 -8.21 -18.43
C MET A 1 -34.25 -7.09 -19.24
N PRO A 2 -33.35 -6.31 -18.66
CA PRO A 2 -32.23 -5.80 -19.44
C PRO A 2 -30.91 -6.19 -18.75
N GLU A 3 -30.01 -6.74 -19.56
CA GLU A 3 -28.59 -6.96 -19.24
C GLU A 3 -27.91 -5.62 -19.02
N GLY A 4 -27.47 -5.37 -17.82
CA GLY A 4 -26.70 -4.19 -17.45
C GLY A 4 -25.20 -4.47 -17.55
N ALA A 5 -24.53 -3.72 -18.39
CA ALA A 5 -23.13 -3.71 -18.73
C ALA A 5 -22.18 -3.86 -17.52
N LEU A 6 -21.31 -4.86 -17.61
CA LEU A 6 -20.11 -5.00 -16.80
C LEU A 6 -19.12 -3.89 -17.20
N GLY A 7 -19.07 -2.83 -16.40
CA GLY A 7 -18.00 -1.84 -16.49
C GLY A 7 -16.67 -2.44 -16.03
N GLU A 8 -15.80 -2.77 -16.94
CA GLU A 8 -14.39 -3.07 -16.68
C GLU A 8 -13.73 -1.86 -16.02
N LEU A 9 -13.44 -1.97 -14.75
CA LEU A 9 -12.66 -0.97 -14.01
C LEU A 9 -11.18 -1.19 -14.35
N LYS A 10 -10.73 -0.61 -15.47
CA LYS A 10 -9.31 -0.44 -15.79
C LYS A 10 -8.67 0.47 -14.75
N MET A 11 -7.77 -0.07 -13.94
CA MET A 11 -6.84 0.75 -13.19
C MET A 11 -5.90 1.44 -14.17
N GLN A 12 -6.05 2.76 -14.33
CA GLN A 12 -5.08 3.59 -15.06
C GLN A 12 -3.86 3.84 -14.17
N PRO A 13 -2.64 3.61 -14.67
CA PRO A 13 -1.44 4.08 -14.00
C PRO A 13 -1.34 5.60 -14.19
N MET A 14 -1.24 6.34 -13.09
CA MET A 14 -0.88 7.76 -13.12
C MET A 14 0.58 7.89 -13.54
N HIS A 15 0.82 8.12 -14.82
CA HIS A 15 2.10 8.60 -15.32
C HIS A 15 2.21 10.11 -15.06
N ALA A 16 3.15 10.50 -14.21
CA ALA A 16 3.61 11.88 -14.13
C ALA A 16 4.58 12.12 -15.29
N GLU A 17 4.18 12.94 -16.25
CA GLU A 17 5.07 13.43 -17.30
C GLU A 17 6.06 14.43 -16.70
N ILE A 18 7.34 14.06 -16.70
CA ILE A 18 8.45 14.98 -16.45
C ILE A 18 8.89 15.53 -17.80
N THR A 19 8.53 16.78 -18.06
CA THR A 19 8.96 17.54 -19.23
C THR A 19 10.44 17.90 -19.10
N SER A 20 11.26 17.30 -19.96
CA SER A 20 12.68 17.60 -20.10
C SER A 20 12.87 18.91 -20.89
N CYS A 21 13.36 19.95 -20.26
CA CYS A 21 13.94 21.10 -20.93
C CYS A 21 15.37 20.80 -21.40
N ARG A 22 15.52 20.77 -22.71
CA ARG A 22 16.79 20.65 -23.41
C ARG A 22 17.21 22.05 -23.84
N GLU A 23 18.20 22.63 -23.22
CA GLU A 23 18.86 23.81 -23.76
C GLU A 23 20.24 23.44 -24.34
N ASN A 24 20.39 23.76 -25.63
CA ASN A 24 21.61 23.71 -26.41
C ASN A 24 22.53 24.84 -25.98
N CYS A 25 23.79 24.53 -25.73
CA CYS A 25 24.86 25.54 -25.88
C CYS A 25 26.01 24.96 -26.75
N VAL A 26 26.14 25.59 -27.92
CA VAL A 26 27.24 25.43 -28.87
C VAL A 26 28.40 26.37 -28.49
N GLY A 27 29.61 25.89 -28.57
CA GLY A 27 30.80 26.79 -28.42
C GLY A 27 32.12 26.02 -28.48
N ASN A 28 32.59 25.80 -29.59
CA ASN A 28 33.76 26.26 -30.37
C ASN A 28 35.17 25.84 -29.93
N ALA A 29 35.84 25.39 -30.94
CA ALA A 29 37.17 24.85 -31.13
C ALA A 29 38.36 25.50 -30.38
N ASN A 30 39.35 24.65 -30.03
CA ASN A 30 40.73 24.82 -30.49
C ASN A 30 41.58 23.61 -30.14
N ARG A 31 42.23 23.01 -31.18
CA ARG A 31 43.39 22.09 -31.03
C ARG A 31 44.67 22.93 -30.93
N PRO A 32 45.76 22.46 -30.26
CA PRO A 32 46.71 21.66 -30.99
C PRO A 32 47.49 20.57 -30.21
N ALA A 33 47.99 19.65 -31.02
CA ALA A 33 49.29 18.97 -31.00
C ALA A 33 49.71 18.01 -29.87
N MET A 34 49.71 16.76 -30.27
CA MET A 34 50.78 15.75 -30.13
C MET A 34 51.68 15.78 -28.87
N ARG A 35 51.52 14.75 -28.04
CA ARG A 35 52.68 14.04 -27.50
C ARG A 35 52.36 12.57 -27.22
N ARG A 36 53.07 11.68 -27.88
CA ARG A 36 53.07 10.24 -27.60
C ARG A 36 53.67 9.99 -26.22
N ILE A 37 52.96 9.33 -25.36
CA ILE A 37 53.48 8.62 -24.20
C ILE A 37 52.80 7.29 -24.11
N LEU A 38 53.58 6.25 -24.29
CA LEU A 38 53.30 4.87 -23.90
C LEU A 38 52.97 4.82 -22.41
N LEU A 39 51.85 4.27 -22.01
CA LEU A 39 51.74 3.62 -20.70
C LEU A 39 50.61 2.60 -20.72
N ARG A 40 51.00 1.32 -20.71
CA ARG A 40 50.65 0.31 -19.74
C ARG A 40 49.15 0.28 -19.30
N GLY A 41 48.56 -0.82 -19.68
CA GLY A 41 47.32 -1.42 -19.17
C GLY A 41 46.81 -0.94 -17.81
N LEU A 42 45.73 -0.20 -17.84
CA LEU A 42 44.85 -0.08 -16.70
C LEU A 42 43.61 -0.93 -17.01
N ILE A 43 43.60 -2.13 -16.47
CA ILE A 43 42.41 -2.97 -16.40
C ILE A 43 41.39 -2.20 -15.57
N ILE A 44 40.46 -1.53 -16.23
CA ILE A 44 39.27 -0.97 -15.56
C ILE A 44 38.38 -2.15 -15.22
N PHE A 45 38.52 -2.60 -13.99
CA PHE A 45 37.54 -3.47 -13.33
C PHE A 45 36.28 -2.65 -13.21
N PHE A 46 35.37 -2.78 -14.18
CA PHE A 46 33.99 -2.36 -14.00
C PHE A 46 33.41 -3.20 -12.87
N LEU A 47 33.50 -2.68 -11.67
CA LEU A 47 32.62 -3.09 -10.58
C LEU A 47 31.20 -2.85 -11.09
N SER A 48 30.57 -3.88 -11.62
CA SER A 48 29.13 -3.96 -11.80
C SER A 48 28.51 -3.94 -10.39
N ALA A 49 28.36 -2.73 -9.84
CA ALA A 49 27.51 -2.57 -8.68
C ALA A 49 26.13 -3.14 -9.07
N PRO A 50 25.59 -4.11 -8.34
CA PRO A 50 24.23 -4.55 -8.59
C PRO A 50 23.37 -3.30 -8.47
N TYR A 51 22.68 -2.94 -9.54
CA TYR A 51 21.63 -1.93 -9.46
C TYR A 51 20.60 -2.49 -8.49
N ALA A 52 20.70 -2.13 -7.24
CA ALA A 52 19.63 -2.31 -6.29
C ALA A 52 18.52 -1.40 -6.81
N PHE A 53 17.54 -1.98 -7.50
CA PHE A 53 16.29 -1.28 -7.76
C PHE A 53 15.80 -0.80 -6.41
N PRO A 54 15.52 0.51 -6.21
CA PRO A 54 14.92 0.95 -4.98
C PRO A 54 13.62 0.15 -4.84
N LEU A 55 13.52 -0.68 -3.81
CA LEU A 55 12.23 -1.23 -3.43
C LEU A 55 11.31 -0.03 -3.22
N ASP A 56 10.19 -0.01 -3.93
CA ASP A 56 9.17 1.01 -3.75
C ASP A 56 8.90 1.15 -2.25
N GLU A 57 9.14 2.34 -1.72
CA GLU A 57 8.90 2.61 -0.31
C GLU A 57 7.41 2.38 0.01
N LEU A 58 7.14 1.63 1.07
CA LEU A 58 5.77 1.45 1.52
C LEU A 58 5.28 2.74 2.20
N VAL A 59 4.45 3.49 1.49
CA VAL A 59 3.84 4.73 1.99
C VAL A 59 2.39 4.48 2.41
N PRO A 60 1.86 5.25 3.38
CA PRO A 60 0.45 5.19 3.74
C PRO A 60 -0.44 5.55 2.54
N PRO A 61 -1.65 4.99 2.43
CA PRO A 61 -2.60 5.33 1.38
C PRO A 61 -3.12 6.77 1.50
N PHE A 62 -3.82 7.25 0.45
CA PHE A 62 -4.48 8.56 0.38
C PHE A 62 -3.55 9.79 0.50
N GLY A 63 -2.26 9.64 0.17
CA GLY A 63 -1.28 10.75 0.18
C GLY A 63 -0.79 11.16 1.56
N PHE A 64 -1.07 10.35 2.58
CA PHE A 64 -0.44 10.52 3.90
C PHE A 64 1.03 10.12 3.88
N ARG A 65 1.77 10.54 4.90
CA ARG A 65 3.16 10.16 5.13
C ARG A 65 3.33 9.61 6.54
N TRP A 66 4.28 8.73 6.72
CA TRP A 66 4.68 8.33 8.06
C TRP A 66 5.10 9.54 8.87
N ASN A 67 4.76 9.55 10.13
CA ASN A 67 4.96 10.66 11.07
C ASN A 67 4.15 11.94 10.78
N ASP A 68 3.18 11.91 9.85
CA ASP A 68 2.23 13.04 9.75
C ASP A 68 1.59 13.32 11.11
N SER A 69 1.51 14.61 11.45
CA SER A 69 0.87 15.03 12.71
C SER A 69 -0.64 14.83 12.64
N MET A 70 -1.28 14.64 13.79
CA MET A 70 -2.73 14.53 13.91
C MET A 70 -3.45 15.70 13.23
N ALA A 71 -2.95 16.93 13.40
CA ALA A 71 -3.53 18.12 12.78
C ALA A 71 -3.48 18.07 11.25
N ARG A 72 -2.36 17.57 10.66
CA ARG A 72 -2.26 17.38 9.21
C ARG A 72 -3.23 16.32 8.71
N VAL A 73 -3.31 15.16 9.39
CA VAL A 73 -4.26 14.10 9.03
C VAL A 73 -5.69 14.62 9.10
N GLU A 74 -6.07 15.34 10.15
CA GLU A 74 -7.40 15.94 10.31
C GLU A 74 -7.72 16.93 9.18
N ALA A 75 -6.77 17.79 8.81
CA ALA A 75 -6.95 18.74 7.72
C ALA A 75 -7.17 18.04 6.36
N VAL A 76 -6.43 16.96 6.07
CA VAL A 76 -6.61 16.16 4.84
C VAL A 76 -7.97 15.48 4.83
N LEU A 77 -8.38 14.87 5.95
CA LEU A 77 -9.69 14.21 6.09
C LEU A 77 -10.82 15.21 5.90
N HIS A 78 -10.71 16.39 6.48
CA HIS A 78 -11.70 17.46 6.29
C HIS A 78 -11.79 17.88 4.82
N GLY A 79 -10.66 18.06 4.14
CA GLY A 79 -10.62 18.34 2.70
C GLY A 79 -11.26 17.26 1.84
N ALA A 80 -11.12 15.99 2.23
CA ALA A 80 -11.76 14.84 1.59
C ALA A 80 -13.24 14.65 1.98
N LYS A 81 -13.80 15.52 2.85
CA LYS A 81 -15.14 15.40 3.43
C LYS A 81 -15.37 14.07 4.18
N ALA A 82 -14.32 13.45 4.66
CA ALA A 82 -14.38 12.25 5.46
C ALA A 82 -14.74 12.59 6.92
N LYS A 83 -15.45 11.70 7.58
CA LYS A 83 -15.94 11.89 8.95
C LYS A 83 -15.11 11.05 9.93
N ILE A 84 -14.54 11.68 10.94
CA ILE A 84 -13.99 10.95 12.10
C ILE A 84 -15.18 10.54 12.98
N SER A 85 -15.45 9.24 13.02
CA SER A 85 -16.61 8.66 13.78
C SER A 85 -16.26 8.36 15.22
N SER A 86 -14.99 7.99 15.52
CA SER A 86 -14.50 7.86 16.90
C SER A 86 -13.03 8.24 17.04
N ARG A 87 -12.66 8.58 18.28
CA ARG A 87 -11.27 8.78 18.70
C ARG A 87 -11.07 8.04 20.03
N GLU A 88 -10.28 7.00 19.98
CA GLU A 88 -9.99 6.16 21.14
C GLU A 88 -8.53 6.37 21.55
N LYS A 89 -8.32 6.72 22.81
CA LYS A 89 -6.99 6.86 23.39
C LYS A 89 -6.72 5.73 24.36
N LYS A 90 -5.66 4.97 24.08
CA LYS A 90 -5.21 3.89 24.95
C LYS A 90 -3.70 3.99 25.16
N GLU A 91 -3.30 4.21 26.39
CA GLU A 91 -1.89 4.38 26.75
C GLU A 91 -1.18 5.46 25.89
N ASN A 92 -0.18 5.06 25.09
CA ASN A 92 0.61 5.94 24.22
C ASN A 92 0.08 6.00 22.79
N ARG A 93 -1.08 5.41 22.52
CA ARG A 93 -1.68 5.35 21.18
C ARG A 93 -3.02 6.05 21.14
N GLU A 94 -3.31 6.69 20.04
CA GLU A 94 -4.62 7.22 19.72
C GLU A 94 -5.06 6.64 18.38
N VAL A 95 -6.26 6.08 18.33
CA VAL A 95 -6.85 5.47 17.13
C VAL A 95 -8.05 6.28 16.72
N TRP A 96 -8.05 6.75 15.48
CA TRP A 96 -9.19 7.42 14.88
C TRP A 96 -9.88 6.49 13.89
N THR A 97 -11.17 6.28 14.06
CA THR A 97 -12.01 5.61 13.06
C THR A 97 -12.61 6.65 12.14
N VAL A 98 -12.41 6.46 10.85
CA VAL A 98 -12.80 7.39 9.80
C VAL A 98 -13.69 6.70 8.78
N GLU A 99 -14.78 7.36 8.40
CA GLU A 99 -15.73 6.93 7.38
C GLU A 99 -15.80 7.97 6.25
N GLY A 100 -16.24 7.53 5.06
CA GLY A 100 -16.50 8.43 3.93
C GLY A 100 -15.26 8.72 3.06
N LEU A 101 -14.13 8.04 3.27
CA LEU A 101 -13.05 8.05 2.26
C LEU A 101 -13.51 7.29 1.02
N LEU A 102 -13.38 7.93 -0.15
CA LEU A 102 -13.89 7.40 -1.42
C LEU A 102 -12.98 6.30 -1.96
N HIS A 103 -13.30 5.07 -1.64
CA HIS A 103 -12.71 3.88 -2.27
C HIS A 103 -13.75 2.76 -2.31
N PRO A 104 -13.92 2.04 -3.45
CA PRO A 104 -14.94 1.01 -3.60
C PRO A 104 -14.86 -0.07 -2.52
N GLY A 105 -15.94 -0.27 -1.79
CA GLY A 105 -16.06 -1.26 -0.70
C GLY A 105 -15.36 -0.88 0.60
N LEU A 106 -14.66 0.26 0.66
CA LEU A 106 -14.06 0.74 1.90
C LEU A 106 -15.16 1.17 2.87
N LYS A 107 -15.28 0.46 3.98
CA LYS A 107 -16.26 0.72 5.02
C LYS A 107 -15.78 1.75 6.01
N ARG A 108 -14.53 1.57 6.46
CA ARG A 108 -13.87 2.47 7.41
C ARG A 108 -12.35 2.37 7.31
N THR A 109 -11.69 3.40 7.78
CA THR A 109 -10.22 3.48 7.88
C THR A 109 -9.85 3.80 9.32
N LEU A 110 -8.88 3.08 9.88
CA LEU A 110 -8.34 3.37 11.19
C LEU A 110 -6.97 4.01 11.05
N PHE A 111 -6.81 5.19 11.63
CA PHE A 111 -5.52 5.89 11.72
C PHE A 111 -4.98 5.73 13.13
N THR A 112 -3.81 5.12 13.28
CA THR A 112 -3.16 4.94 14.57
C THR A 112 -2.01 5.92 14.72
N PHE A 113 -2.04 6.68 15.82
CA PHE A 113 -1.01 7.63 16.18
C PHE A 113 -0.26 7.13 17.42
N LYS A 114 1.06 7.29 17.40
CA LYS A 114 1.93 7.10 18.58
C LYS A 114 2.70 8.40 18.79
N GLN A 115 2.67 8.94 20.02
CA GLN A 115 3.28 10.25 20.31
C GLN A 115 2.80 11.36 19.34
N ARG A 116 1.52 11.34 18.94
CA ARG A 116 0.86 12.27 18.01
C ARG A 116 1.35 12.21 16.55
N ALA A 117 2.14 11.19 16.18
CA ALA A 117 2.64 10.93 14.84
C ALA A 117 1.92 9.71 14.24
N LEU A 118 1.59 9.74 12.95
CA LEU A 118 0.93 8.66 12.24
C LEU A 118 1.88 7.47 12.11
N VAL A 119 1.49 6.30 12.63
CA VAL A 119 2.29 5.07 12.60
C VAL A 119 1.58 3.89 11.94
N ALA A 120 0.25 3.92 11.80
CA ALA A 120 -0.45 2.89 11.05
C ALA A 120 -1.72 3.43 10.39
N VAL A 121 -2.08 2.81 9.26
CA VAL A 121 -3.34 3.05 8.55
C VAL A 121 -3.92 1.69 8.16
N GLU A 122 -5.07 1.36 8.71
CA GLU A 122 -5.79 0.12 8.44
C GLU A 122 -7.03 0.42 7.59
N LEU A 123 -7.19 -0.26 6.47
CA LEU A 123 -8.33 -0.15 5.56
C LEU A 123 -9.21 -1.37 5.72
N GLN A 124 -10.48 -1.19 6.06
CA GLN A 124 -11.46 -2.27 6.23
C GLN A 124 -12.50 -2.24 5.12
N TYR A 125 -12.54 -3.32 4.33
CA TYR A 125 -13.43 -3.48 3.19
C TYR A 125 -14.53 -4.48 3.50
N GLU A 126 -15.76 -4.09 3.24
CA GLU A 126 -16.95 -4.92 3.39
C GLU A 126 -17.78 -4.87 2.11
N TYR A 127 -18.23 -6.05 1.66
CA TYR A 127 -19.07 -6.21 0.49
C TYR A 127 -20.23 -7.17 0.87
N PRO A 128 -21.29 -6.67 1.49
CA PRO A 128 -22.35 -7.52 2.07
C PRO A 128 -22.96 -8.51 1.07
N GLU A 129 -23.08 -8.08 -0.19
CA GLU A 129 -23.71 -8.87 -1.26
C GLU A 129 -22.78 -9.91 -1.91
N TRP A 130 -21.50 -9.98 -1.48
CA TRP A 130 -20.54 -10.87 -2.12
C TRP A 130 -20.57 -12.27 -1.51
N SER A 131 -20.48 -13.28 -2.40
CA SER A 131 -20.24 -14.65 -1.99
C SER A 131 -18.83 -14.84 -1.43
N ILE A 132 -18.59 -15.96 -0.75
CA ILE A 132 -17.26 -16.32 -0.22
C ILE A 132 -16.22 -16.46 -1.35
N GLU A 133 -16.63 -17.00 -2.50
CA GLU A 133 -15.77 -17.17 -3.67
C GLU A 133 -15.29 -15.83 -4.19
N ARG A 134 -16.16 -14.83 -4.21
CA ARG A 134 -15.80 -13.47 -4.66
C ARG A 134 -14.86 -12.77 -3.68
N TYR A 135 -15.05 -12.97 -2.37
CA TYR A 135 -14.08 -12.51 -1.36
C TYR A 135 -12.72 -13.19 -1.55
N ASN A 136 -12.68 -14.51 -1.76
CA ASN A 136 -11.45 -15.25 -1.97
C ASN A 136 -10.73 -14.81 -3.26
N GLN A 137 -11.47 -14.58 -4.34
CA GLN A 137 -10.93 -14.04 -5.58
C GLN A 137 -10.30 -12.67 -5.32
N ARG A 138 -11.03 -11.75 -4.66
CA ARG A 138 -10.53 -10.41 -4.36
C ARG A 138 -9.29 -10.43 -3.46
N MET A 139 -9.29 -11.28 -2.45
CA MET A 139 -8.11 -11.51 -1.60
C MET A 139 -6.90 -11.96 -2.43
N GLY A 140 -7.11 -12.89 -3.37
CA GLY A 140 -6.07 -13.38 -4.28
C GLY A 140 -5.54 -12.27 -5.22
N GLU A 141 -6.41 -11.41 -5.75
CA GLU A 141 -6.04 -10.27 -6.59
C GLU A 141 -5.18 -9.25 -5.84
N ILE A 142 -5.60 -8.88 -4.62
CA ILE A 142 -4.86 -7.94 -3.76
C ILE A 142 -3.49 -8.54 -3.38
N ARG A 143 -3.47 -9.81 -2.98
CA ARG A 143 -2.23 -10.51 -2.67
C ARG A 143 -1.28 -10.51 -3.86
N LYS A 144 -1.76 -10.91 -5.04
CA LYS A 144 -0.95 -10.93 -6.27
C LYS A 144 -0.35 -9.55 -6.57
N TYR A 145 -1.14 -8.48 -6.45
CA TYR A 145 -0.66 -7.11 -6.64
C TYR A 145 0.47 -6.76 -5.65
N PHE A 146 0.35 -7.15 -4.38
CA PHE A 146 1.40 -6.89 -3.39
C PHE A 146 2.62 -7.80 -3.58
N ASP A 147 2.41 -9.08 -4.00
CA ASP A 147 3.51 -9.99 -4.33
C ASP A 147 4.34 -9.46 -5.51
N GLU A 148 3.70 -8.90 -6.54
CA GLU A 148 4.38 -8.29 -7.69
C GLU A 148 5.15 -7.01 -7.30
N LYS A 149 4.61 -6.23 -6.37
CA LYS A 149 5.19 -4.94 -5.98
C LYS A 149 6.26 -5.04 -4.88
N TYR A 150 6.05 -5.89 -3.90
CA TYR A 150 6.88 -5.97 -2.69
C TYR A 150 7.56 -7.33 -2.49
N GLY A 151 7.45 -8.23 -3.47
CA GLY A 151 7.95 -9.60 -3.36
C GLY A 151 6.94 -10.52 -2.65
N THR A 152 7.28 -11.81 -2.55
CA THR A 152 6.37 -12.83 -2.02
C THR A 152 6.02 -12.59 -0.55
N GLY A 153 4.74 -12.39 -0.27
CA GLY A 153 4.22 -12.23 1.10
C GLY A 153 4.30 -13.51 1.92
N LYS A 154 4.68 -13.36 3.18
CA LYS A 154 4.71 -14.46 4.15
C LYS A 154 3.30 -14.73 4.66
N LEU A 155 2.87 -15.98 4.64
CA LEU A 155 1.64 -16.42 5.33
C LEU A 155 1.86 -16.32 6.85
N VAL A 156 1.10 -15.47 7.54
CA VAL A 156 1.22 -15.24 8.97
C VAL A 156 0.06 -15.82 9.78
N SER A 157 -1.08 -16.03 9.12
CA SER A 157 -2.24 -16.68 9.76
C SER A 157 -3.00 -17.54 8.75
N ARG A 158 -3.39 -18.72 9.17
CA ARG A 158 -4.34 -19.59 8.48
C ARG A 158 -5.05 -20.46 9.51
N SER A 159 -6.19 -20.00 9.97
CA SER A 159 -6.99 -20.76 10.92
C SER A 159 -8.43 -20.85 10.44
N ARG A 160 -9.06 -21.96 10.77
CA ARG A 160 -10.48 -22.17 10.70
C ARG A 160 -10.90 -22.78 12.01
N ASP A 161 -11.69 -22.05 12.77
CA ASP A 161 -12.24 -22.50 14.01
C ASP A 161 -13.73 -22.80 13.79
N ASN A 162 -14.15 -23.99 14.26
CA ASN A 162 -15.52 -24.47 14.20
C ASN A 162 -15.98 -24.68 15.65
N ASP A 163 -15.93 -23.62 16.46
CA ASP A 163 -16.56 -23.67 17.75
C ASP A 163 -18.09 -23.84 17.58
N THR A 164 -18.75 -24.44 18.56
CA THR A 164 -20.06 -25.04 18.44
C THR A 164 -21.16 -24.16 17.85
N GLU A 165 -20.98 -22.85 17.85
CA GLU A 165 -21.99 -21.90 17.34
C GLU A 165 -21.47 -20.96 16.25
N VAL A 166 -20.16 -20.74 16.16
CA VAL A 166 -19.56 -19.79 15.21
C VAL A 166 -18.45 -20.41 14.39
N ILE A 167 -18.58 -20.39 13.08
CA ILE A 167 -17.50 -20.79 12.18
C ILE A 167 -16.68 -19.55 11.87
N GLN A 168 -15.40 -19.54 12.27
CA GLN A 168 -14.48 -18.45 12.00
C GLN A 168 -13.37 -18.89 11.04
N THR A 169 -13.02 -18.02 10.13
CA THR A 169 -11.89 -18.21 9.21
C THR A 169 -11.03 -16.96 9.21
N LEU A 170 -9.74 -17.15 9.40
CA LEU A 170 -8.74 -16.08 9.30
C LEU A 170 -7.61 -16.51 8.38
N VAL A 171 -7.30 -15.70 7.37
CA VAL A 171 -6.15 -15.87 6.50
C VAL A 171 -5.40 -14.56 6.43
N GLY A 172 -4.09 -14.57 6.68
CA GLY A 172 -3.26 -13.35 6.71
C GLY A 172 -1.92 -13.52 6.02
N TYR A 173 -1.51 -12.50 5.30
CA TYR A 173 -0.21 -12.37 4.64
C TYR A 173 0.48 -11.09 5.09
N GLN A 174 1.80 -11.10 5.10
CA GLN A 174 2.64 -9.99 5.57
C GLN A 174 3.81 -9.76 4.61
N TRP A 175 4.10 -8.50 4.33
CA TRP A 175 5.28 -8.03 3.58
C TRP A 175 6.07 -7.06 4.44
N MET A 176 7.38 -7.23 4.44
CA MET A 176 8.32 -6.33 5.12
C MET A 176 9.04 -5.51 4.06
N VAL A 177 8.93 -4.19 4.12
CA VAL A 177 9.52 -3.25 3.15
C VAL A 177 10.31 -2.19 3.92
N GLY A 178 11.61 -2.41 4.06
CA GLY A 178 12.46 -1.55 4.90
C GLY A 178 12.01 -1.53 6.36
N ALA A 179 11.75 -0.33 6.88
CA ALA A 179 11.22 -0.10 8.23
C ALA A 179 9.68 -0.04 8.28
N THR A 180 9.01 -0.66 7.31
CA THR A 180 7.55 -0.66 7.23
C THR A 180 7.02 -2.08 7.01
N MET A 181 5.78 -2.28 7.35
CA MET A 181 5.08 -3.56 7.24
C MET A 181 3.71 -3.35 6.59
N LEU A 182 3.38 -4.25 5.67
CA LEU A 182 2.07 -4.36 5.05
C LEU A 182 1.46 -5.69 5.43
N GLU A 183 0.21 -5.67 5.86
CA GLU A 183 -0.54 -6.88 6.16
C GLU A 183 -1.85 -6.91 5.40
N LEU A 184 -2.24 -8.09 4.96
CA LEU A 184 -3.50 -8.35 4.26
C LEU A 184 -4.19 -9.49 4.97
N PHE A 185 -5.37 -9.23 5.53
CA PHE A 185 -6.18 -10.23 6.21
C PHE A 185 -7.54 -10.40 5.54
N TYR A 186 -8.00 -11.63 5.49
CA TYR A 186 -9.39 -11.99 5.29
C TYR A 186 -9.92 -12.60 6.58
N PHE A 187 -11.02 -12.06 7.06
CA PHE A 187 -11.76 -12.61 8.19
C PHE A 187 -13.19 -12.90 7.78
N SER A 188 -13.71 -14.04 8.23
CA SER A 188 -15.12 -14.42 8.09
C SER A 188 -15.59 -15.04 9.40
N ALA A 189 -16.75 -14.62 9.86
CA ALA A 189 -17.48 -15.25 10.96
C ALA A 189 -18.89 -15.57 10.49
N GLN A 190 -19.35 -16.78 10.77
CA GLN A 190 -20.71 -17.24 10.45
C GLN A 190 -21.35 -17.85 11.69
N HIS A 191 -22.51 -17.33 12.05
CA HIS A 191 -23.39 -17.85 13.09
C HIS A 191 -24.80 -17.96 12.52
N ASP A 192 -25.31 -19.16 12.36
CA ASP A 192 -26.57 -19.45 11.67
C ASP A 192 -26.63 -18.78 10.29
N ASN A 193 -27.62 -17.87 10.10
CA ASN A 193 -27.81 -17.11 8.88
C ASN A 193 -27.06 -15.77 8.87
N LEU A 194 -26.38 -15.43 9.96
CA LEU A 194 -25.59 -14.20 10.07
C LEU A 194 -24.17 -14.47 9.58
N VAL A 195 -23.78 -13.73 8.56
CA VAL A 195 -22.43 -13.85 7.99
C VAL A 195 -21.77 -12.49 7.98
N TYR A 196 -20.63 -12.39 8.62
CA TYR A 196 -19.74 -11.24 8.58
C TYR A 196 -18.47 -11.60 7.82
N ARG A 197 -18.06 -10.77 6.87
CA ARG A 197 -16.82 -10.93 6.10
C ARG A 197 -16.15 -9.58 5.90
N THR A 198 -14.84 -9.55 6.06
CA THR A 198 -14.03 -8.36 5.80
C THR A 198 -12.69 -8.71 5.19
N ILE A 199 -12.19 -7.81 4.34
CA ILE A 199 -10.79 -7.79 3.93
C ILE A 199 -10.16 -6.57 4.58
N THR A 200 -9.03 -6.76 5.25
CA THR A 200 -8.30 -5.69 5.93
C THR A 200 -6.90 -5.56 5.31
N VAL A 201 -6.51 -4.33 4.99
CA VAL A 201 -5.15 -3.99 4.55
C VAL A 201 -4.57 -3.02 5.57
N ASP A 202 -3.50 -3.43 6.22
CA ASP A 202 -2.89 -2.68 7.32
C ASP A 202 -1.46 -2.27 6.96
N TYR A 203 -1.22 -0.98 6.94
CA TYR A 203 0.07 -0.32 6.68
C TYR A 203 0.65 0.14 8.00
N LYS A 204 1.90 -0.23 8.32
CA LYS A 204 2.55 0.11 9.60
C LYS A 204 3.97 0.62 9.39
N ALA A 205 4.34 1.70 10.08
CA ALA A 205 5.73 2.04 10.37
C ALA A 205 6.18 1.28 11.64
N LEU A 206 7.39 0.71 11.63
CA LEU A 206 7.95 -0.11 12.69
C LEU A 206 8.84 0.69 13.64
#